data_f7750622234f9f5bb87f9137758998c3
#
_entry.id   f7750622234f9f5bb87f9137758998c3
#
_cell.length_a   1.000
_cell.length_b   1.000
_cell.length_c   1.000
_cell.angle_alpha   90.00
_cell.angle_beta   90.00
_cell.angle_gamma   90.00
#
_symmetry.space_group_name_H-M   'P 1'
#
loop_
_entity.id
_entity.type
_entity.pdbx_description
1 polymer ?
#
loop_
_entity_poly.entity_id
_entity_poly.type
_entity_poly.pdbx_seq_one_letter_code
_entity_poly.pdbx_strand_id
1 'polypeptide(L)'
;NGRVSFKGNCIVRNHHSGKMKKQYKGEHADMYTAQFAPEEALDDEALKAWKKGQKALDSYAFTDHVLAPTPDKITALGMARTFQNIRLWKTQTVFDNVLIAKHMRRTSNLFTAAFHLNAKEEMQQRAEVLELLKVVGLENVQNELATSLPYGKQRRLEIARALATDPTLLLLDEPAAGMNPQETLELAEFIKEIRDHFHKTILLIEHHMDLVMGIADRIYVLDFGKLIAQGTPDEIQNNERVIDAYLGVAEDA
;
A
#
# COMPACT_ATOMS: atom_id res chain seq x y z
N ASN A 1 11.53 5.66 9.99
CA ASN A 1 11.12 6.41 8.79
C ASN A 1 11.58 5.65 7.54
N GLY A 2 10.82 4.61 7.19
CA GLY A 2 11.08 3.83 5.98
C GLY A 2 10.77 4.66 4.73
N ARG A 3 11.64 4.60 3.72
CA ARG A 3 11.42 5.22 2.42
C ARG A 3 11.03 4.14 1.42
N VAL A 4 9.95 4.36 0.69
CA VAL A 4 9.56 3.53 -0.45
C VAL A 4 10.06 4.21 -1.73
N SER A 5 10.91 3.53 -2.49
CA SER A 5 11.37 4.00 -3.81
C SER A 5 10.71 3.16 -4.91
N PHE A 6 10.22 3.83 -5.95
CA PHE A 6 9.67 3.17 -7.13
C PHE A 6 10.73 3.14 -8.23
N LYS A 7 10.96 1.97 -8.85
CA LYS A 7 11.73 1.86 -10.09
C LYS A 7 10.77 2.11 -11.27
N GLY A 8 11.05 3.14 -12.06
CA GLY A 8 10.25 3.50 -13.23
C GLY A 8 9.97 5.01 -13.28
N ASN A 9 9.22 5.49 -14.26
CA ASN A 9 8.95 6.91 -14.53
C ASN A 9 8.14 7.63 -13.44
N CYS A 10 8.52 7.48 -12.18
CA CYS A 10 7.94 8.24 -11.08
C CYS A 10 8.56 9.63 -11.03
N ILE A 11 7.87 10.61 -11.56
CA ILE A 11 8.25 12.02 -11.41
C ILE A 11 7.83 12.46 -10.01
N VAL A 12 8.78 12.49 -9.09
CA VAL A 12 8.59 13.16 -7.79
C VAL A 12 8.76 14.66 -8.03
N ARG A 13 7.68 15.42 -8.01
CA ARG A 13 7.75 16.88 -8.09
C ARG A 13 8.02 17.45 -6.71
N ASN A 14 9.22 17.97 -6.52
CA ASN A 14 9.56 18.73 -5.32
C ASN A 14 9.17 20.20 -5.53
N HIS A 15 8.24 20.70 -4.69
CA HIS A 15 7.91 22.12 -4.65
C HIS A 15 8.62 22.76 -3.44
N HIS A 16 9.51 23.71 -3.68
CA HIS A 16 10.09 24.55 -2.64
C HIS A 16 9.74 26.03 -2.88
N SER A 17 9.42 26.77 -1.83
CA SER A 17 9.26 28.22 -1.94
C SER A 17 10.61 28.89 -2.22
N GLY A 18 10.63 30.00 -2.96
CA GLY A 18 11.86 30.70 -3.31
C GLY A 18 12.75 31.13 -2.14
N LYS A 19 12.20 31.28 -0.92
CA LYS A 19 12.94 31.56 0.30
C LYS A 19 13.71 30.33 0.80
N MET A 20 13.16 29.15 0.65
CA MET A 20 13.77 27.88 1.08
C MET A 20 14.87 27.41 0.15
N LYS A 21 14.80 27.74 -1.16
CA LYS A 21 15.88 27.50 -2.09
C LYS A 21 17.23 28.07 -1.63
N LYS A 22 17.20 29.16 -0.82
CA LYS A 22 18.40 29.75 -0.21
C LYS A 22 18.87 29.00 1.05
N GLN A 23 17.98 28.39 1.77
CA GLN A 23 18.27 27.74 3.06
C GLN A 23 18.80 26.31 2.88
N TYR A 24 18.40 25.62 1.81
CA TYR A 24 18.78 24.23 1.50
C TYR A 24 19.85 24.10 0.38
N LYS A 25 20.53 25.17 0.02
CA LYS A 25 21.71 25.15 -0.84
C LYS A 25 22.97 24.62 -0.13
N GLY A 26 22.85 24.03 1.04
CA GLY A 26 23.91 23.40 1.81
C GLY A 26 23.76 21.88 1.82
N GLU A 27 24.12 21.26 2.89
CA GLU A 27 24.32 19.83 3.17
C GLU A 27 23.20 18.86 2.74
N HIS A 28 22.02 19.32 2.35
CA HIS A 28 20.90 18.47 1.94
C HIS A 28 20.61 18.44 0.45
N ALA A 29 21.24 19.27 -0.38
CA ALA A 29 21.06 19.26 -1.81
C ALA A 29 21.52 17.92 -2.43
N ASP A 30 22.60 17.37 -1.91
CA ASP A 30 23.20 16.12 -2.37
C ASP A 30 22.37 14.89 -2.00
N MET A 31 21.63 14.95 -0.90
CA MET A 31 20.73 13.87 -0.48
C MET A 31 19.57 13.64 -1.45
N TYR A 32 19.16 14.66 -2.20
CA TYR A 32 18.04 14.57 -3.14
C TYR A 32 18.49 14.17 -4.54
N THR A 33 19.68 14.56 -4.96
CA THR A 33 20.25 14.19 -6.26
C THR A 33 20.79 12.76 -6.29
N ALA A 34 21.39 12.29 -5.20
CA ALA A 34 21.94 10.94 -5.09
C ALA A 34 20.90 9.80 -5.09
N GLN A 35 19.61 10.11 -4.95
CA GLN A 35 18.54 9.09 -4.85
C GLN A 35 17.93 8.71 -6.22
N PHE A 36 18.24 9.40 -7.31
CA PHE A 36 17.49 9.27 -8.57
C PHE A 36 18.22 8.62 -9.73
N ALA A 37 19.40 8.31 -9.64
CA ALA A 37 20.34 7.48 -10.39
C ALA A 37 21.71 8.14 -10.35
N PRO A 38 22.76 7.43 -9.98
CA PRO A 38 24.12 7.95 -10.15
C PRO A 38 24.33 8.20 -11.65
N GLU A 39 24.91 9.35 -12.01
CA GLU A 39 25.24 9.71 -13.40
C GLU A 39 25.99 8.58 -14.15
N GLU A 40 26.73 7.78 -13.41
CA GLU A 40 27.52 6.64 -13.88
C GLU A 40 26.70 5.42 -14.34
N ALA A 41 25.38 5.38 -14.00
CA ALA A 41 24.51 4.26 -14.34
C ALA A 41 23.57 4.53 -15.53
N LEU A 42 23.67 5.69 -16.14
CA LEU A 42 22.80 6.13 -17.24
C LEU A 42 23.56 6.11 -18.56
N ASP A 43 22.93 5.57 -19.62
CA ASP A 43 23.39 5.80 -20.98
C ASP A 43 23.19 7.28 -21.38
N ASP A 44 23.79 7.69 -22.49
CA ASP A 44 23.80 9.09 -22.94
C ASP A 44 22.38 9.65 -23.20
N GLU A 45 21.42 8.81 -23.54
CA GLU A 45 20.04 9.21 -23.82
C GLU A 45 19.26 9.38 -22.52
N ALA A 46 19.40 8.45 -21.61
CA ALA A 46 18.83 8.51 -20.26
C ALA A 46 19.43 9.66 -19.45
N LEU A 47 20.73 9.94 -19.59
CA LEU A 47 21.41 11.08 -18.97
C LEU A 47 20.89 12.42 -19.49
N LYS A 48 20.65 12.55 -20.80
CA LYS A 48 20.02 13.75 -21.38
C LYS A 48 18.59 13.95 -20.90
N ALA A 49 17.81 12.88 -20.82
CA ALA A 49 16.44 12.92 -20.29
C ALA A 49 16.42 13.29 -18.80
N TRP A 50 17.37 12.73 -18.02
CA TRP A 50 17.54 13.06 -16.61
C TRP A 50 17.94 14.53 -16.39
N LYS A 51 18.94 15.04 -17.12
CA LYS A 51 19.37 16.46 -17.08
C LYS A 51 18.25 17.41 -17.50
N LYS A 52 17.42 17.02 -18.47
CA LYS A 52 16.22 17.79 -18.87
C LYS A 52 15.15 17.78 -17.76
N GLY A 53 14.97 16.67 -17.08
CA GLY A 53 14.11 16.54 -15.92
C GLY A 53 14.60 17.38 -14.73
N GLN A 54 15.90 17.39 -14.46
CA GLN A 54 16.52 18.24 -13.45
C GLN A 54 16.32 19.73 -13.72
N LYS A 55 16.51 20.20 -14.96
CA LYS A 55 16.24 21.59 -15.35
C LYS A 55 14.77 21.97 -15.16
N ALA A 56 13.84 21.05 -15.41
CA ALA A 56 12.43 21.25 -15.14
C ALA A 56 12.14 21.32 -13.63
N LEU A 57 12.82 20.49 -12.83
CA LEU A 57 12.73 20.51 -11.37
C LEU A 57 13.29 21.78 -10.74
N ASP A 58 14.39 22.32 -11.29
CA ASP A 58 15.00 23.58 -10.84
C ASP A 58 14.10 24.82 -11.06
N SER A 59 13.10 24.70 -11.92
CA SER A 59 12.12 25.77 -12.18
C SER A 59 10.97 25.81 -11.17
N TYR A 60 10.82 24.77 -10.31
CA TYR A 60 9.77 24.72 -9.31
C TYR A 60 10.23 25.27 -7.96
N ALA A 61 9.32 25.99 -7.26
CA ALA A 61 9.56 26.45 -5.90
C ALA A 61 9.53 25.25 -4.91
N PHE A 62 10.52 25.17 -4.03
CA PHE A 62 10.62 24.10 -3.04
C PHE A 62 9.78 24.40 -1.78
N THR A 63 9.02 23.42 -1.27
CA THR A 63 8.36 23.46 0.03
C THR A 63 9.11 22.57 1.03
N ASP A 64 8.94 22.78 2.33
CA ASP A 64 9.54 21.98 3.42
C ASP A 64 9.16 20.51 3.41
N HIS A 65 8.14 20.18 2.69
CA HIS A 65 7.70 18.81 2.56
C HIS A 65 8.36 18.20 1.34
N VAL A 66 9.12 17.13 1.54
CA VAL A 66 9.25 16.12 0.50
C VAL A 66 7.82 15.82 0.11
N LEU A 67 7.38 16.31 -1.05
CA LEU A 67 6.11 15.90 -1.61
C LEU A 67 6.27 14.44 -2.01
N ALA A 68 6.17 13.57 -1.00
CA ALA A 68 5.71 12.23 -1.26
C ALA A 68 4.44 12.39 -2.11
N PRO A 69 4.27 11.63 -3.19
CA PRO A 69 3.05 11.65 -3.94
C PRO A 69 1.89 11.49 -2.94
N THR A 70 0.86 12.31 -3.09
CA THR A 70 -0.32 12.24 -2.21
C THR A 70 -0.89 10.82 -2.22
N PRO A 71 -1.54 10.36 -1.15
CA PRO A 71 -2.05 8.98 -1.06
C PRO A 71 -2.91 8.55 -2.26
N ASP A 72 -3.68 9.48 -2.83
CA ASP A 72 -4.46 9.25 -4.05
C ASP A 72 -3.58 8.93 -5.27
N LYS A 73 -2.45 9.62 -5.42
CA LYS A 73 -1.48 9.36 -6.49
C LYS A 73 -0.75 8.04 -6.28
N ILE A 74 -0.39 7.71 -5.04
CA ILE A 74 0.21 6.41 -4.71
C ILE A 74 -0.76 5.28 -5.06
N THR A 75 -2.05 5.44 -4.71
CA THR A 75 -3.08 4.47 -5.06
C THR A 75 -3.28 4.37 -6.57
N ALA A 76 -3.27 5.50 -7.29
CA ALA A 76 -3.33 5.51 -8.75
C ALA A 76 -2.14 4.80 -9.42
N LEU A 77 -0.96 4.81 -8.77
CA LEU A 77 0.22 4.06 -9.20
C LEU A 77 0.15 2.55 -8.91
N GLY A 78 -0.94 2.09 -8.27
CA GLY A 78 -1.17 0.67 -8.02
C GLY A 78 -0.72 0.17 -6.65
N MET A 79 -0.57 1.04 -5.65
CA MET A 79 -0.29 0.64 -4.28
C MET A 79 -1.47 0.99 -3.37
N ALA A 80 -2.05 0.00 -2.70
CA ALA A 80 -3.06 0.22 -1.67
C ALA A 80 -2.55 -0.25 -0.30
N ARG A 81 -2.98 0.42 0.76
CA ARG A 81 -2.63 0.09 2.15
C ARG A 81 -3.87 0.06 3.02
N THR A 82 -4.01 -0.98 3.82
CA THR A 82 -4.89 -0.99 4.98
C THR A 82 -4.20 -0.34 6.17
N PHE A 83 -4.96 0.01 7.21
CA PHE A 83 -4.40 0.59 8.42
C PHE A 83 -4.61 -0.38 9.58
N GLN A 84 -3.76 -0.29 10.61
CA GLN A 84 -3.90 -1.04 11.85
C GLN A 84 -5.31 -0.85 12.45
N ASN A 85 -5.77 0.40 12.54
CA ASN A 85 -7.14 0.70 12.93
C ASN A 85 -8.06 0.73 11.70
N ILE A 86 -9.09 -0.08 11.70
CA ILE A 86 -10.08 -0.16 10.61
C ILE A 86 -10.71 1.20 10.34
N ARG A 87 -10.59 1.67 9.09
CA ARG A 87 -11.12 2.97 8.63
C ARG A 87 -12.22 2.76 7.60
N LEU A 88 -13.43 2.47 8.06
CA LEU A 88 -14.62 2.36 7.21
C LEU A 88 -15.47 3.63 7.29
N TRP A 89 -16.20 3.91 6.23
CA TRP A 89 -17.27 4.91 6.28
C TRP A 89 -18.46 4.33 7.03
N LYS A 90 -18.59 4.77 8.27
CA LYS A 90 -19.49 4.19 9.28
C LYS A 90 -20.97 4.31 8.91
N THR A 91 -21.34 5.34 8.18
CA THR A 91 -22.71 5.66 7.78
C THR A 91 -23.09 5.07 6.41
N GLN A 92 -22.16 4.38 5.77
CA GLN A 92 -22.37 3.79 4.45
C GLN A 92 -22.54 2.27 4.56
N THR A 93 -23.23 1.70 3.59
CA THR A 93 -23.37 0.25 3.47
C THR A 93 -22.05 -0.42 3.13
N VAL A 94 -22.00 -1.74 3.27
CA VAL A 94 -20.87 -2.56 2.81
C VAL A 94 -20.60 -2.32 1.32
N PHE A 95 -21.67 -2.35 0.51
CA PHE A 95 -21.58 -2.09 -0.92
C PHE A 95 -21.04 -0.69 -1.23
N ASP A 96 -21.56 0.35 -0.60
CA ASP A 96 -21.15 1.73 -0.85
C ASP A 96 -19.69 1.98 -0.43
N ASN A 97 -19.24 1.37 0.67
CA ASN A 97 -17.84 1.42 1.08
C ASN A 97 -16.89 0.96 -0.03
N VAL A 98 -17.23 -0.11 -0.72
CA VAL A 98 -16.41 -0.66 -1.82
C VAL A 98 -16.58 0.17 -3.10
N LEU A 99 -17.82 0.57 -3.43
CA LEU A 99 -18.13 1.35 -4.63
C LEU A 99 -17.40 2.70 -4.65
N ILE A 100 -17.35 3.39 -3.51
CA ILE A 100 -16.64 4.67 -3.40
C ILE A 100 -15.14 4.50 -3.69
N ALA A 101 -14.52 3.42 -3.20
CA ALA A 101 -13.13 3.12 -3.51
C ALA A 101 -12.91 2.81 -5.00
N LYS A 102 -13.86 2.11 -5.63
CA LYS A 102 -13.83 1.81 -7.07
C LYS A 102 -13.88 3.07 -7.93
N HIS A 103 -14.55 4.12 -7.47
CA HIS A 103 -14.65 5.41 -8.18
C HIS A 103 -13.30 6.09 -8.42
N MET A 104 -12.24 5.74 -7.71
CA MET A 104 -10.88 6.23 -8.02
C MET A 104 -10.40 5.87 -9.43
N ARG A 105 -10.94 4.82 -10.02
CA ARG A 105 -10.61 4.35 -11.37
C ARG A 105 -11.55 4.92 -12.45
N ARG A 106 -12.46 5.84 -12.09
CA ARG A 106 -13.34 6.47 -13.08
C ARG A 106 -12.54 7.31 -14.06
N THR A 107 -12.85 7.15 -15.33
CA THR A 107 -12.32 7.95 -16.44
C THR A 107 -13.28 9.09 -16.80
N SER A 108 -14.53 9.02 -16.34
CA SER A 108 -15.56 10.01 -16.62
C SER A 108 -15.29 11.34 -15.91
N ASN A 109 -15.51 12.44 -16.62
CA ASN A 109 -15.38 13.81 -16.12
C ASN A 109 -16.76 14.39 -15.72
N LEU A 110 -16.74 15.60 -15.13
CA LEU A 110 -17.93 16.27 -14.63
C LEU A 110 -19.02 16.47 -15.73
N PHE A 111 -18.62 16.71 -16.98
CA PHE A 111 -19.54 16.88 -18.10
C PHE A 111 -20.26 15.58 -18.46
N THR A 112 -19.54 14.47 -18.53
CA THR A 112 -20.13 13.15 -18.83
C THR A 112 -21.07 12.69 -17.69
N ALA A 113 -20.75 13.06 -16.45
CA ALA A 113 -21.61 12.80 -15.30
C ALA A 113 -22.92 13.62 -15.36
N ALA A 114 -22.83 14.92 -15.70
CA ALA A 114 -24.01 15.81 -15.78
C ALA A 114 -25.00 15.40 -16.88
N PHE A 115 -24.55 14.78 -17.96
CA PHE A 115 -25.39 14.31 -19.07
C PHE A 115 -25.74 12.82 -19.00
N HIS A 116 -25.52 12.15 -17.86
CA HIS A 116 -25.78 10.70 -17.65
C HIS A 116 -25.12 9.78 -18.71
N LEU A 117 -24.03 10.23 -19.33
CA LEU A 117 -23.32 9.45 -20.36
C LEU A 117 -22.47 8.30 -19.79
N ASN A 118 -22.37 8.21 -18.48
CA ASN A 118 -21.56 7.20 -17.76
C ASN A 118 -22.39 6.04 -17.22
N ALA A 119 -23.67 5.92 -17.56
CA ALA A 119 -24.53 4.84 -17.04
C ALA A 119 -23.92 3.44 -17.25
N LYS A 120 -23.27 3.23 -18.41
CA LYS A 120 -22.61 1.94 -18.71
C LYS A 120 -21.40 1.70 -17.80
N GLU A 121 -20.55 2.70 -17.59
CA GLU A 121 -19.40 2.62 -16.68
C GLU A 121 -19.84 2.38 -15.23
N GLU A 122 -20.91 3.06 -14.78
CA GLU A 122 -21.47 2.88 -13.46
C GLU A 122 -22.07 1.48 -13.26
N MET A 123 -22.80 0.97 -14.25
CA MET A 123 -23.33 -0.40 -14.21
C MET A 123 -22.20 -1.43 -14.14
N GLN A 124 -21.13 -1.24 -14.91
CA GLN A 124 -19.98 -2.12 -14.89
C GLN A 124 -19.29 -2.08 -13.51
N GLN A 125 -19.04 -0.89 -12.94
CA GLN A 125 -18.42 -0.76 -11.62
C GLN A 125 -19.26 -1.41 -10.53
N ARG A 126 -20.60 -1.27 -10.58
CA ARG A 126 -21.51 -1.94 -9.65
C ARG A 126 -21.43 -3.47 -9.77
N ALA A 127 -21.38 -4.01 -10.98
CA ALA A 127 -21.21 -5.44 -11.19
C ALA A 127 -19.84 -5.94 -10.65
N GLU A 128 -18.76 -5.21 -10.91
CA GLU A 128 -17.43 -5.55 -10.38
C GLU A 128 -17.38 -5.50 -8.85
N VAL A 129 -18.10 -4.56 -8.21
CA VAL A 129 -18.22 -4.50 -6.74
C VAL A 129 -18.97 -5.72 -6.19
N LEU A 130 -20.06 -6.13 -6.84
CA LEU A 130 -20.81 -7.33 -6.42
C LEU A 130 -19.95 -8.59 -6.51
N GLU A 131 -19.20 -8.76 -7.61
CA GLU A 131 -18.27 -9.89 -7.75
C GLU A 131 -17.16 -9.84 -6.70
N LEU A 132 -16.60 -8.66 -6.42
CA LEU A 132 -15.60 -8.50 -5.36
C LEU A 132 -16.18 -8.88 -3.99
N LEU A 133 -17.39 -8.40 -3.65
CA LEU A 133 -18.06 -8.74 -2.40
C LEU A 133 -18.33 -10.24 -2.26
N LYS A 134 -18.64 -10.91 -3.35
CA LYS A 134 -18.80 -12.37 -3.39
C LYS A 134 -17.48 -13.09 -3.09
N VAL A 135 -16.39 -12.69 -3.75
CA VAL A 135 -15.04 -13.27 -3.49
C VAL A 135 -14.61 -13.09 -2.06
N VAL A 136 -14.88 -11.92 -1.44
CA VAL A 136 -14.50 -11.67 -0.03
C VAL A 136 -15.53 -12.19 0.99
N GLY A 137 -16.62 -12.86 0.55
CA GLY A 137 -17.65 -13.46 1.40
C GLY A 137 -18.54 -12.45 2.11
N LEU A 138 -18.80 -11.29 1.49
CA LEU A 138 -19.64 -10.21 2.04
C LEU A 138 -20.92 -9.95 1.25
N GLU A 139 -21.25 -10.76 0.24
CA GLU A 139 -22.42 -10.57 -0.61
C GLU A 139 -23.74 -10.58 0.16
N ASN A 140 -23.87 -11.43 1.17
CA ASN A 140 -25.10 -11.56 1.97
C ASN A 140 -25.36 -10.37 2.91
N VAL A 141 -24.34 -9.53 3.16
CA VAL A 141 -24.41 -8.37 4.05
C VAL A 141 -24.19 -7.05 3.32
N GLN A 142 -24.25 -7.06 2.00
CA GLN A 142 -23.93 -5.90 1.15
C GLN A 142 -24.73 -4.63 1.46
N ASN A 143 -25.98 -4.80 1.93
CA ASN A 143 -26.89 -3.70 2.26
C ASN A 143 -26.81 -3.27 3.73
N GLU A 144 -26.04 -3.99 4.56
CA GLU A 144 -25.86 -3.63 5.96
C GLU A 144 -24.90 -2.45 6.12
N LEU A 145 -25.06 -1.71 7.22
CA LEU A 145 -24.08 -0.68 7.56
C LEU A 145 -22.74 -1.33 7.94
N ALA A 146 -21.65 -0.71 7.52
CA ALA A 146 -20.32 -1.23 7.83
C ALA A 146 -20.05 -1.42 9.34
N THR A 147 -20.70 -0.61 10.18
CA THR A 147 -20.60 -0.67 11.65
C THR A 147 -21.39 -1.81 12.28
N SER A 148 -22.38 -2.39 11.60
CA SER A 148 -23.16 -3.52 12.12
C SER A 148 -22.43 -4.86 11.99
N LEU A 149 -21.36 -4.88 11.18
CA LEU A 149 -20.59 -6.10 10.94
C LEU A 149 -19.74 -6.50 12.16
N PRO A 150 -19.58 -7.81 12.43
CA PRO A 150 -18.52 -8.31 13.31
C PRO A 150 -17.14 -7.86 12.87
N TYR A 151 -16.20 -7.77 13.81
CA TYR A 151 -14.85 -7.22 13.57
C TYR A 151 -14.12 -7.91 12.39
N GLY A 152 -14.13 -9.23 12.31
CA GLY A 152 -13.51 -9.97 11.20
C GLY A 152 -14.10 -9.62 9.83
N LYS A 153 -15.44 -9.41 9.74
CA LYS A 153 -16.09 -8.95 8.51
C LYS A 153 -15.75 -7.49 8.19
N GLN A 154 -15.60 -6.63 9.21
CA GLN A 154 -15.13 -5.25 8.99
C GLN A 154 -13.70 -5.24 8.40
N ARG A 155 -12.82 -6.12 8.86
CA ARG A 155 -11.46 -6.27 8.30
C ARG A 155 -11.50 -6.76 6.86
N ARG A 156 -12.33 -7.78 6.54
CA ARG A 156 -12.54 -8.22 5.16
C ARG A 156 -13.07 -7.08 4.27
N LEU A 157 -13.97 -6.25 4.77
CA LEU A 157 -14.47 -5.07 4.05
C LEU A 157 -13.38 -4.02 3.80
N GLU A 158 -12.51 -3.78 4.76
CA GLU A 158 -11.39 -2.85 4.59
C GLU A 158 -10.43 -3.33 3.49
N ILE A 159 -10.11 -4.64 3.49
CA ILE A 159 -9.29 -5.25 2.44
C ILE A 159 -10.01 -5.19 1.08
N ALA A 160 -11.32 -5.46 1.03
CA ALA A 160 -12.12 -5.33 -0.20
C ALA A 160 -12.09 -3.90 -0.76
N ARG A 161 -12.15 -2.88 0.08
CA ARG A 161 -11.98 -1.48 -0.33
C ARG A 161 -10.61 -1.21 -0.95
N ALA A 162 -9.56 -1.76 -0.37
CA ALA A 162 -8.22 -1.64 -0.92
C ALA A 162 -8.12 -2.34 -2.29
N LEU A 163 -8.66 -3.55 -2.40
CA LEU A 163 -8.73 -4.32 -3.67
C LEU A 163 -9.56 -3.63 -4.75
N ALA A 164 -10.63 -2.91 -4.38
CA ALA A 164 -11.47 -2.16 -5.32
C ALA A 164 -10.71 -1.08 -6.09
N THR A 165 -9.59 -0.59 -5.56
CA THR A 165 -8.69 0.33 -6.28
C THR A 165 -7.79 -0.38 -7.30
N ASP A 166 -7.94 -1.69 -7.49
CA ASP A 166 -7.15 -2.54 -8.37
C ASP A 166 -5.63 -2.34 -8.21
N PRO A 167 -5.07 -2.58 -7.01
CA PRO A 167 -3.65 -2.40 -6.77
C PRO A 167 -2.83 -3.53 -7.37
N THR A 168 -1.58 -3.25 -7.73
CA THR A 168 -0.55 -4.28 -8.00
C THR A 168 0.12 -4.74 -6.72
N LEU A 169 0.24 -3.83 -5.74
CA LEU A 169 0.81 -4.08 -4.42
C LEU A 169 -0.18 -3.70 -3.33
N LEU A 170 -0.56 -4.69 -2.52
CA LEU A 170 -1.40 -4.51 -1.34
C LEU A 170 -0.55 -4.57 -0.06
N LEU A 171 -0.58 -3.51 0.73
CA LEU A 171 0.10 -3.42 2.02
C LEU A 171 -0.91 -3.70 3.13
N LEU A 172 -0.69 -4.74 3.91
CA LEU A 172 -1.50 -5.11 5.07
C LEU A 172 -0.69 -4.83 6.34
N ASP A 173 -1.21 -3.94 7.18
CA ASP A 173 -0.54 -3.48 8.40
C ASP A 173 -1.25 -4.05 9.62
N GLU A 174 -0.64 -5.06 10.25
CA GLU A 174 -1.15 -5.82 11.39
C GLU A 174 -2.65 -6.22 11.23
N PRO A 175 -3.01 -6.93 10.14
CA PRO A 175 -4.42 -7.20 9.87
C PRO A 175 -5.07 -8.12 10.91
N ALA A 176 -4.29 -8.93 11.64
CA ALA A 176 -4.79 -9.83 12.68
C ALA A 176 -4.86 -9.20 14.09
N ALA A 177 -4.52 -7.89 14.22
CA ALA A 177 -4.54 -7.24 15.52
C ALA A 177 -5.92 -7.33 16.19
N GLY A 178 -5.97 -7.86 17.42
CA GLY A 178 -7.21 -8.01 18.20
C GLY A 178 -8.09 -9.20 17.82
N MET A 179 -7.63 -10.09 16.96
CA MET A 179 -8.31 -11.33 16.59
C MET A 179 -7.94 -12.48 17.53
N ASN A 180 -8.86 -13.41 17.73
CA ASN A 180 -8.57 -14.67 18.40
C ASN A 180 -7.83 -15.62 17.43
N PRO A 181 -7.22 -16.75 17.92
CA PRO A 181 -6.46 -17.66 17.07
C PRO A 181 -7.27 -18.23 15.88
N GLN A 182 -8.55 -18.53 16.08
CA GLN A 182 -9.40 -19.05 15.02
C GLN A 182 -9.65 -17.99 13.93
N GLU A 183 -9.97 -16.75 14.33
CA GLU A 183 -10.14 -15.63 13.39
C GLU A 183 -8.85 -15.31 12.64
N THR A 184 -7.69 -15.46 13.30
CA THR A 184 -6.37 -15.28 12.67
C THR A 184 -6.12 -16.32 11.58
N LEU A 185 -6.47 -17.59 11.81
CA LEU A 185 -6.38 -18.64 10.79
C LEU A 185 -7.31 -18.37 9.61
N GLU A 186 -8.56 -18.00 9.88
CA GLU A 186 -9.54 -17.64 8.83
C GLU A 186 -9.08 -16.42 8.00
N LEU A 187 -8.41 -15.46 8.64
CA LEU A 187 -7.81 -14.33 7.96
C LEU A 187 -6.62 -14.76 7.11
N ALA A 188 -5.78 -15.67 7.59
CA ALA A 188 -4.63 -16.20 6.86
C ALA A 188 -5.08 -16.89 5.55
N GLU A 189 -6.09 -17.75 5.65
CA GLU A 189 -6.69 -18.41 4.48
C GLU A 189 -7.28 -17.39 3.50
N PHE A 190 -8.02 -16.42 4.02
CA PHE A 190 -8.59 -15.34 3.22
C PHE A 190 -7.50 -14.51 2.48
N ILE A 191 -6.37 -14.19 3.13
CA ILE A 191 -5.27 -13.49 2.49
C ILE A 191 -4.67 -14.32 1.35
N LYS A 192 -4.52 -15.64 1.52
CA LYS A 192 -4.08 -16.54 0.44
C LYS A 192 -5.07 -16.54 -0.73
N GLU A 193 -6.36 -16.71 -0.43
CA GLU A 193 -7.41 -16.71 -1.45
C GLU A 193 -7.39 -15.44 -2.30
N ILE A 194 -7.32 -14.26 -1.69
CA ILE A 194 -7.28 -12.99 -2.43
C ILE A 194 -5.96 -12.82 -3.22
N ARG A 195 -4.82 -13.24 -2.66
CA ARG A 195 -3.53 -13.23 -3.36
C ARG A 195 -3.61 -14.03 -4.65
N ASP A 196 -4.10 -15.27 -4.53
CA ASP A 196 -4.12 -16.23 -5.63
C ASP A 196 -5.21 -15.88 -6.65
N HIS A 197 -6.41 -15.47 -6.18
CA HIS A 197 -7.53 -15.11 -7.06
C HIS A 197 -7.23 -13.85 -7.88
N PHE A 198 -6.68 -12.81 -7.25
CA PHE A 198 -6.41 -11.52 -7.91
C PHE A 198 -4.98 -11.39 -8.43
N HIS A 199 -4.12 -12.39 -8.23
CA HIS A 199 -2.70 -12.38 -8.62
C HIS A 199 -1.97 -11.12 -8.13
N LYS A 200 -2.17 -10.77 -6.85
CA LYS A 200 -1.61 -9.56 -6.25
C LYS A 200 -0.33 -9.86 -5.48
N THR A 201 0.60 -8.92 -5.49
CA THR A 201 1.70 -8.91 -4.54
C THR A 201 1.19 -8.33 -3.22
N ILE A 202 1.41 -9.06 -2.12
CA ILE A 202 1.01 -8.63 -0.77
C ILE A 202 2.27 -8.42 0.06
N LEU A 203 2.40 -7.25 0.67
CA LEU A 203 3.38 -7.00 1.72
C LEU A 203 2.64 -6.94 3.05
N LEU A 204 2.92 -7.90 3.92
CA LEU A 204 2.31 -8.06 5.22
C LEU A 204 3.28 -7.60 6.31
N ILE A 205 2.83 -6.76 7.22
CA ILE A 205 3.51 -6.45 8.48
C ILE A 205 2.73 -7.13 9.57
N GLU A 206 3.35 -8.05 10.28
CA GLU A 206 2.73 -8.85 11.34
C GLU A 206 3.75 -9.31 12.37
N HIS A 207 3.25 -9.58 13.56
CA HIS A 207 4.01 -10.17 14.66
C HIS A 207 3.46 -11.54 15.11
N HIS A 208 2.35 -11.99 14.53
CA HIS A 208 1.78 -13.32 14.73
C HIS A 208 2.51 -14.33 13.84
N MET A 209 3.48 -15.04 14.41
CA MET A 209 4.36 -15.95 13.67
C MET A 209 3.59 -17.04 12.92
N ASP A 210 2.57 -17.64 13.54
CA ASP A 210 1.75 -18.70 12.91
C ASP A 210 1.10 -18.22 11.61
N LEU A 211 0.58 -16.99 11.61
CA LEU A 211 0.01 -16.38 10.41
C LEU A 211 1.10 -16.18 9.35
N VAL A 212 2.21 -15.54 9.74
CA VAL A 212 3.29 -15.20 8.79
C VAL A 212 3.89 -16.44 8.17
N MET A 213 4.26 -17.43 8.99
CA MET A 213 4.84 -18.70 8.53
C MET A 213 3.89 -19.48 7.63
N GLY A 214 2.58 -19.35 7.90
CA GLY A 214 1.55 -20.06 7.12
C GLY A 214 1.29 -19.50 5.72
N ILE A 215 1.59 -18.22 5.43
CA ILE A 215 1.17 -17.57 4.17
C ILE A 215 2.28 -16.88 3.40
N ALA A 216 3.42 -16.58 4.02
CA ALA A 216 4.49 -15.83 3.39
C ALA A 216 5.34 -16.70 2.46
N ASP A 217 5.67 -16.20 1.28
CA ASP A 217 6.66 -16.80 0.38
C ASP A 217 8.08 -16.39 0.80
N ARG A 218 8.24 -15.21 1.37
CA ARG A 218 9.50 -14.65 1.86
C ARG A 218 9.28 -13.73 3.05
N ILE A 219 10.14 -13.84 4.05
CA ILE A 219 10.07 -13.10 5.31
C ILE A 219 11.32 -12.23 5.46
N TYR A 220 11.12 -11.02 5.96
CA TYR A 220 12.14 -10.08 6.39
C TYR A 220 11.93 -9.80 7.87
N VAL A 221 12.88 -10.20 8.71
CA VAL A 221 12.79 -10.01 10.16
C VAL A 221 13.49 -8.72 10.54
N LEU A 222 12.75 -7.85 11.21
CA LEU A 222 13.25 -6.56 11.70
C LEU A 222 13.29 -6.59 13.23
N ASP A 223 14.43 -6.22 13.80
CA ASP A 223 14.60 -5.99 15.23
C ASP A 223 15.15 -4.58 15.44
N PHE A 224 14.51 -3.79 16.31
CA PHE A 224 14.83 -2.36 16.55
C PHE A 224 15.09 -1.57 15.25
N GLY A 225 14.35 -1.88 14.17
CA GLY A 225 14.48 -1.20 12.87
C GLY A 225 15.66 -1.68 12.01
N LYS A 226 16.40 -2.68 12.44
CA LYS A 226 17.48 -3.33 11.67
C LYS A 226 16.98 -4.64 11.08
N LEU A 227 17.35 -4.92 9.84
CA LEU A 227 17.12 -6.23 9.24
C LEU A 227 18.09 -7.25 9.86
N ILE A 228 17.57 -8.22 10.58
CA ILE A 228 18.37 -9.26 11.26
C ILE A 228 18.41 -10.56 10.47
N ALA A 229 17.35 -10.89 9.71
CA ALA A 229 17.28 -12.08 8.86
C ALA A 229 16.33 -11.85 7.68
N GLN A 230 16.51 -12.65 6.62
CA GLN A 230 15.58 -12.75 5.50
C GLN A 230 15.64 -14.15 4.90
N GLY A 231 14.52 -14.70 4.47
CA GLY A 231 14.47 -16.04 3.88
C GLY A 231 13.06 -16.54 3.67
N THR A 232 12.94 -17.82 3.36
CA THR A 232 11.69 -18.57 3.37
C THR A 232 11.22 -18.81 4.81
N PRO A 233 9.95 -19.17 5.04
CA PRO A 233 9.47 -19.54 6.38
C PRO A 233 10.37 -20.58 7.07
N ASP A 234 10.76 -21.65 6.37
CA ASP A 234 11.61 -22.71 6.92
C ASP A 234 12.99 -22.20 7.34
N GLU A 235 13.61 -21.31 6.52
CA GLU A 235 14.90 -20.69 6.85
C GLU A 235 14.81 -19.77 8.07
N ILE A 236 13.71 -19.04 8.20
CA ILE A 236 13.50 -18.09 9.31
C ILE A 236 13.18 -18.85 10.60
N GLN A 237 12.37 -19.91 10.56
CA GLN A 237 12.01 -20.71 11.73
C GLN A 237 13.22 -21.36 12.39
N ASN A 238 14.23 -21.71 11.60
CA ASN A 238 15.45 -22.36 12.07
C ASN A 238 16.63 -21.40 12.28
N ASN A 239 16.40 -20.09 12.19
CA ASN A 239 17.45 -19.09 12.35
C ASN A 239 17.64 -18.74 13.83
N GLU A 240 18.80 -19.11 14.41
CA GLU A 240 19.12 -18.88 15.82
C GLU A 240 18.96 -17.42 16.23
N ARG A 241 19.42 -16.49 15.40
CA ARG A 241 19.31 -15.05 15.68
C ARG A 241 17.86 -14.55 15.75
N VAL A 242 16.97 -15.14 14.95
CA VAL A 242 15.53 -14.84 15.00
C VAL A 242 14.91 -15.43 16.25
N ILE A 243 15.29 -16.68 16.59
CA ILE A 243 14.82 -17.37 17.79
C ILE A 243 15.21 -16.56 19.03
N ASP A 244 16.45 -16.13 19.14
CA ASP A 244 16.96 -15.33 20.26
C ASP A 244 16.24 -13.98 20.38
N ALA A 245 16.06 -13.26 19.26
CA ALA A 245 15.35 -11.99 19.23
C ALA A 245 13.86 -12.14 19.62
N TYR A 246 13.21 -13.24 19.22
CA TYR A 246 11.81 -13.50 19.54
C TYR A 246 11.62 -13.98 20.99
N LEU A 247 12.53 -14.80 21.51
CA LEU A 247 12.47 -15.29 22.88
C LEU A 247 13.00 -14.30 23.92
N GLY A 248 13.57 -13.17 23.46
CA GLY A 248 14.12 -12.16 24.36
C GLY A 248 15.36 -12.63 25.12
N VAL A 249 16.11 -13.58 24.58
CA VAL A 249 17.42 -13.97 25.11
C VAL A 249 18.36 -12.81 24.77
N ALA A 250 18.58 -11.92 25.75
CA ALA A 250 19.50 -10.82 25.63
C ALA A 250 20.91 -11.35 25.33
N GLU A 251 21.55 -10.80 24.30
CA GLU A 251 23.01 -10.81 24.23
C GLU A 251 23.55 -9.98 25.40
N ASP A 252 23.65 -10.57 26.58
CA ASP A 252 24.51 -10.09 27.65
C ASP A 252 25.95 -10.52 27.32
N ALA A 253 26.68 -9.64 26.64
CA ALA A 253 28.15 -9.66 26.65
C ALA A 253 28.68 -8.29 26.17
#